data_612226123a6ef2442ee38972758a9694
#
_entry.id   612226123a6ef2442ee38972758a9694
#
_cell.length_a   1.000
_cell.length_b   1.000
_cell.length_c   1.000
_cell.angle_alpha   90.00
_cell.angle_beta   90.00
_cell.angle_gamma   90.00
#
_symmetry.space_group_name_H-M   'P 1'
#
loop_
_entity.id
_entity.type
_entity.pdbx_description
1 polymer ?
#
loop_
_entity_poly.entity_id
_entity_poly.type
_entity_poly.pdbx_seq_one_letter_code
_entity_poly.pdbx_strand_id
1 'polypeptide(L)'
;VISTPDLGKGEVYFSLFFSGSTLTLNGWVFDDIVISTQNDLEIELISIDLAEMIQYGEHEVSFTVQNIGSTDITSFEAQISNGNNVIKETFDVNIEALAFQQFTFTEPIHFNPGSQNVKIEILSVNGTSESDITLEKNIEVGMGYAAKIPMIEHFSSSTCGYCVAPNQVIKQV
;
A
#
# COMPACT_ATOMS: atom_id res chain seq x y z
N VAL A 1 -0.59 -17.49 7.31
CA VAL A 1 -0.94 -17.76 8.71
C VAL A 1 -1.87 -18.98 8.73
N ILE A 2 -1.63 -19.92 9.64
CA ILE A 2 -2.52 -21.04 9.89
C ILE A 2 -3.09 -20.82 11.28
N SER A 3 -4.42 -20.67 11.38
CA SER A 3 -5.13 -20.56 12.65
C SER A 3 -5.85 -21.88 12.94
N THR A 4 -5.91 -22.27 14.23
CA THR A 4 -6.62 -23.46 14.67
C THR A 4 -7.34 -23.19 16.00
N PRO A 5 -8.59 -23.67 16.18
CA PRO A 5 -9.34 -23.54 17.43
C PRO A 5 -8.75 -24.37 18.58
N ASP A 6 -7.71 -25.16 18.31
CA ASP A 6 -7.05 -26.02 19.30
C ASP A 6 -5.99 -25.30 20.14
N LEU A 7 -5.64 -24.05 19.76
CA LEU A 7 -4.76 -23.19 20.56
C LEU A 7 -5.41 -22.88 21.91
N GLY A 8 -4.66 -23.11 22.98
CA GLY A 8 -5.15 -22.98 24.35
C GLY A 8 -5.70 -24.26 24.99
N LYS A 9 -5.70 -25.38 24.27
CA LYS A 9 -6.08 -26.71 24.78
C LYS A 9 -4.82 -27.56 24.96
N GLY A 10 -4.34 -27.70 26.19
CA GLY A 10 -3.31 -28.68 26.51
C GLY A 10 -2.07 -28.64 25.59
N GLU A 11 -1.66 -29.80 25.10
CA GLU A 11 -0.55 -29.95 24.17
C GLU A 11 -1.05 -29.90 22.71
N VAL A 12 -0.41 -29.08 21.88
CA VAL A 12 -0.71 -28.95 20.45
C VAL A 12 0.52 -29.41 19.65
N TYR A 13 0.33 -30.34 18.70
CA TYR A 13 1.38 -30.84 17.84
C TYR A 13 1.20 -30.31 16.42
N PHE A 14 2.24 -29.72 15.88
CA PHE A 14 2.29 -29.27 14.49
C PHE A 14 3.09 -30.26 13.66
N SER A 15 2.54 -30.68 12.53
CA SER A 15 3.21 -31.57 11.61
C SER A 15 3.17 -31.01 10.19
N LEU A 16 4.32 -31.04 9.53
CA LEU A 16 4.45 -30.71 8.12
C LEU A 16 4.56 -32.02 7.33
N PHE A 17 3.60 -32.25 6.44
CA PHE A 17 3.57 -33.45 5.60
C PHE A 17 3.83 -33.09 4.14
N PHE A 18 4.70 -33.85 3.51
CA PHE A 18 4.87 -33.82 2.07
C PHE A 18 4.15 -35.02 1.43
N SER A 19 3.31 -34.73 0.41
CA SER A 19 2.66 -35.73 -0.41
C SER A 19 3.07 -35.52 -1.87
N GLY A 20 3.89 -36.41 -2.42
CA GLY A 20 4.39 -36.33 -3.79
C GLY A 20 5.65 -37.16 -4.01
N SER A 21 6.25 -37.06 -5.21
CA SER A 21 7.50 -37.72 -5.54
C SER A 21 8.69 -36.97 -4.96
N THR A 22 9.55 -37.69 -4.22
CA THR A 22 10.78 -37.14 -3.64
C THR A 22 11.99 -37.24 -4.57
N LEU A 23 11.83 -37.84 -5.75
CA LEU A 23 12.94 -38.13 -6.67
C LEU A 23 13.65 -36.91 -7.26
N THR A 24 13.01 -35.74 -7.22
CA THR A 24 13.54 -34.49 -7.77
C THR A 24 13.77 -33.43 -6.71
N LEU A 25 13.62 -33.73 -5.41
CA LEU A 25 13.77 -32.78 -4.32
C LEU A 25 15.13 -32.95 -3.65
N ASN A 26 15.93 -31.89 -3.61
CA ASN A 26 17.23 -31.87 -2.94
C ASN A 26 17.13 -31.63 -1.42
N GLY A 27 15.93 -31.44 -0.90
CA GLY A 27 15.67 -31.18 0.53
C GLY A 27 14.58 -30.14 0.75
N TRP A 28 14.22 -29.97 2.02
CA TRP A 28 13.29 -28.95 2.51
C TRP A 28 14.06 -28.06 3.45
N VAL A 29 13.93 -26.77 3.26
CA VAL A 29 14.46 -25.75 4.17
C VAL A 29 13.27 -24.98 4.70
N PHE A 30 13.13 -24.92 6.01
CA PHE A 30 12.18 -24.08 6.71
C PHE A 30 12.99 -23.06 7.49
N ASP A 31 12.58 -21.82 7.39
CA ASP A 31 13.16 -20.70 8.08
C ASP A 31 12.04 -19.89 8.74
N ASP A 32 12.32 -19.25 9.86
CA ASP A 32 11.40 -18.35 10.57
C ASP A 32 10.03 -18.94 10.94
N ILE A 33 10.00 -20.20 11.42
CA ILE A 33 8.77 -20.78 11.98
C ILE A 33 8.48 -20.14 13.33
N VAL A 34 7.44 -19.29 13.38
CA VAL A 34 6.97 -18.64 14.59
C VAL A 34 5.64 -19.24 15.02
N ILE A 35 5.55 -19.66 16.27
CA ILE A 35 4.31 -20.08 16.93
C ILE A 35 4.00 -19.04 18.00
N SER A 36 2.93 -18.28 17.80
CA SER A 36 2.49 -17.27 18.76
C SER A 36 1.01 -17.44 19.10
N THR A 37 0.60 -16.93 20.25
CA THR A 37 -0.82 -16.78 20.55
C THR A 37 -1.34 -15.58 19.78
N GLN A 38 -2.50 -15.72 19.14
CA GLN A 38 -3.22 -14.62 18.50
C GLN A 38 -3.92 -13.82 19.60
N ASN A 39 -3.83 -12.50 19.54
CA ASN A 39 -4.61 -11.63 20.41
C ASN A 39 -6.09 -11.70 20.04
N ASP A 40 -6.96 -11.41 21.00
CA ASP A 40 -8.41 -11.42 20.74
C ASP A 40 -8.79 -10.30 19.78
N LEU A 41 -8.27 -9.10 20.00
CA LEU A 41 -8.53 -7.92 19.18
C LEU A 41 -7.20 -7.32 18.73
N GLU A 42 -6.95 -7.31 17.42
CA GLU A 42 -5.73 -6.75 16.85
C GLU A 42 -5.95 -6.39 15.37
N ILE A 43 -5.49 -5.20 14.97
CA ILE A 43 -5.55 -4.71 13.59
C ILE A 43 -4.15 -4.33 13.12
N GLU A 44 -3.88 -4.51 11.84
CA GLU A 44 -2.63 -4.12 11.19
C GLU A 44 -2.92 -3.23 9.99
N LEU A 45 -2.13 -2.15 9.82
CA LEU A 45 -2.12 -1.34 8.60
C LEU A 45 -1.17 -1.98 7.59
N ILE A 46 -1.71 -2.37 6.42
CA ILE A 46 -0.97 -3.11 5.40
C ILE A 46 -0.40 -2.18 4.33
N SER A 47 -1.20 -1.22 3.84
CA SER A 47 -0.78 -0.30 2.78
C SER A 47 -1.46 1.05 2.87
N ILE A 48 -0.78 2.07 2.34
CA ILE A 48 -1.35 3.36 1.97
C ILE A 48 -1.39 3.38 0.44
N ASP A 49 -2.61 3.37 -0.13
CA ASP A 49 -2.85 3.22 -1.56
C ASP A 49 -2.85 4.59 -2.25
N LEU A 50 -1.70 5.21 -2.25
CA LEU A 50 -1.42 6.49 -2.89
C LEU A 50 -0.19 6.32 -3.78
N ALA A 51 -0.18 6.93 -4.97
CA ALA A 51 0.98 6.87 -5.86
C ALA A 51 2.21 7.56 -5.23
N GLU A 52 3.42 7.11 -5.58
CA GLU A 52 4.66 7.73 -5.11
C GLU A 52 4.83 9.17 -5.64
N MET A 53 4.18 9.48 -6.76
CA MET A 53 4.13 10.82 -7.33
C MET A 53 2.69 11.21 -7.64
N ILE A 54 2.23 12.32 -7.07
CA ILE A 54 0.89 12.87 -7.27
C ILE A 54 0.96 14.34 -7.69
N GLN A 55 -0.17 14.88 -8.11
CA GLN A 55 -0.29 16.31 -8.37
C GLN A 55 -0.58 17.07 -7.07
N TYR A 56 -0.23 18.33 -7.04
CA TYR A 56 -0.68 19.31 -6.07
C TYR A 56 -2.22 19.39 -6.03
N GLY A 57 -2.79 19.50 -4.84
CA GLY A 57 -4.22 19.63 -4.64
C GLY A 57 -4.81 18.61 -3.67
N GLU A 58 -6.11 18.42 -3.76
CA GLU A 58 -6.84 17.50 -2.90
C GLU A 58 -6.89 16.10 -3.52
N HIS A 59 -6.66 15.09 -2.68
CA HIS A 59 -6.70 13.70 -3.06
C HIS A 59 -7.45 12.86 -2.04
N GLU A 60 -8.28 11.95 -2.53
CA GLU A 60 -8.79 10.85 -1.73
C GLU A 60 -7.65 9.87 -1.43
N VAL A 61 -7.58 9.40 -0.20
CA VAL A 61 -6.55 8.44 0.22
C VAL A 61 -7.22 7.18 0.70
N SER A 62 -6.83 6.07 0.08
CA SER A 62 -7.25 4.73 0.49
C SER A 62 -6.12 4.03 1.24
N PHE A 63 -6.50 3.07 2.07
CA PHE A 63 -5.59 2.24 2.83
C PHE A 63 -6.19 0.87 3.06
N THR A 64 -5.33 -0.11 3.30
CA THR A 64 -5.75 -1.48 3.56
C THR A 64 -5.36 -1.86 4.97
N VAL A 65 -6.30 -2.49 5.68
CA VAL A 65 -6.06 -3.07 7.00
C VAL A 65 -6.28 -4.58 6.97
N GLN A 66 -5.69 -5.27 7.91
CA GLN A 66 -5.95 -6.67 8.21
C GLN A 66 -6.40 -6.80 9.66
N ASN A 67 -7.44 -7.58 9.90
CA ASN A 67 -7.74 -8.07 11.24
C ASN A 67 -6.84 -9.26 11.53
N ILE A 68 -5.83 -9.09 12.37
CA ILE A 68 -4.93 -10.17 12.78
C ILE A 68 -5.31 -10.77 14.13
N GLY A 69 -6.41 -10.27 14.73
CA GLY A 69 -7.05 -10.81 15.93
C GLY A 69 -7.99 -11.99 15.64
N SER A 70 -8.46 -12.62 16.70
CA SER A 70 -9.41 -13.73 16.65
C SER A 70 -10.88 -13.29 16.71
N THR A 71 -11.12 -12.01 17.03
CA THR A 71 -12.46 -11.40 17.14
C THR A 71 -12.71 -10.48 15.96
N ASP A 72 -13.94 -10.46 15.46
CA ASP A 72 -14.35 -9.57 14.37
C ASP A 72 -14.23 -8.10 14.79
N ILE A 73 -13.72 -7.28 13.88
CA ILE A 73 -13.66 -5.83 14.06
C ILE A 73 -14.95 -5.23 13.52
N THR A 74 -15.70 -4.57 14.41
CA THR A 74 -17.00 -3.94 14.06
C THR A 74 -16.89 -2.43 13.88
N SER A 75 -15.82 -1.81 14.41
CA SER A 75 -15.52 -0.41 14.19
C SER A 75 -14.04 -0.12 14.46
N PHE A 76 -13.51 0.90 13.82
CA PHE A 76 -12.22 1.48 14.19
C PHE A 76 -12.17 2.97 13.86
N GLU A 77 -11.37 3.72 14.60
CA GLU A 77 -11.08 5.13 14.30
C GLU A 77 -9.67 5.22 13.71
N ALA A 78 -9.56 5.88 12.56
CA ALA A 78 -8.29 6.14 11.91
C ALA A 78 -8.05 7.64 11.73
N GLN A 79 -6.79 8.02 11.73
CA GLN A 79 -6.33 9.37 11.44
C GLN A 79 -5.34 9.33 10.28
N ILE A 80 -5.50 10.24 9.32
CA ILE A 80 -4.48 10.52 8.31
C ILE A 80 -3.89 11.91 8.54
N SER A 81 -2.58 12.03 8.33
CA SER A 81 -1.88 13.30 8.38
C SER A 81 -0.80 13.40 7.31
N ASN A 82 -0.53 14.62 6.82
CA ASN A 82 0.60 14.94 5.94
C ASN A 82 1.45 16.10 6.47
N GLY A 83 1.58 16.19 7.78
CA GLY A 83 2.35 17.21 8.49
C GLY A 83 1.53 18.45 8.87
N ASN A 84 0.71 18.99 7.97
CA ASN A 84 -0.08 20.20 8.21
C ASN A 84 -1.58 19.95 8.36
N ASN A 85 -2.10 18.95 7.64
CA ASN A 85 -3.51 18.59 7.65
C ASN A 85 -3.68 17.28 8.38
N VAL A 86 -4.76 17.20 9.17
CA VAL A 86 -5.13 16.00 9.94
C VAL A 86 -6.62 15.77 9.75
N ILE A 87 -6.97 14.57 9.32
CA ILE A 87 -8.36 14.11 9.19
C ILE A 87 -8.53 12.89 10.06
N LYS A 88 -9.63 12.84 10.81
CA LYS A 88 -10.02 11.68 11.62
C LYS A 88 -11.35 11.18 11.16
N GLU A 89 -11.50 9.86 11.07
CA GLU A 89 -12.72 9.22 10.65
C GLU A 89 -12.95 7.93 11.44
N THR A 90 -14.21 7.67 11.78
CA THR A 90 -14.64 6.40 12.37
C THR A 90 -15.28 5.55 11.27
N PHE A 91 -14.83 4.33 11.15
CA PHE A 91 -15.31 3.34 10.19
C PHE A 91 -16.17 2.31 10.92
N ASP A 92 -17.46 2.27 10.61
CA ASP A 92 -18.37 1.19 11.01
C ASP A 92 -18.26 0.05 9.98
N VAL A 93 -17.81 -1.11 10.41
CA VAL A 93 -17.34 -2.18 9.51
C VAL A 93 -17.76 -3.56 10.00
N ASN A 94 -17.40 -4.58 9.25
CA ASN A 94 -17.36 -5.96 9.72
C ASN A 94 -16.17 -6.66 9.05
N ILE A 95 -15.04 -6.69 9.75
CA ILE A 95 -13.82 -7.35 9.28
C ILE A 95 -13.65 -8.63 10.07
N GLU A 96 -13.95 -9.75 9.43
CA GLU A 96 -13.78 -11.06 10.05
C GLU A 96 -12.31 -11.33 10.42
N ALA A 97 -12.10 -12.23 11.36
CA ALA A 97 -10.75 -12.65 11.75
C ALA A 97 -9.91 -13.06 10.53
N LEU A 98 -8.68 -12.56 10.45
CA LEU A 98 -7.70 -12.76 9.38
C LEU A 98 -8.07 -12.15 8.01
N ALA A 99 -9.20 -11.46 7.89
CA ALA A 99 -9.61 -10.81 6.65
C ALA A 99 -8.87 -9.48 6.41
N PHE A 100 -8.69 -9.16 5.13
CA PHE A 100 -8.21 -7.86 4.64
C PHE A 100 -9.39 -7.03 4.15
N GLN A 101 -9.34 -5.73 4.38
CA GLN A 101 -10.32 -4.81 3.81
C GLN A 101 -9.68 -3.45 3.51
N GLN A 102 -10.06 -2.88 2.36
CA GLN A 102 -9.64 -1.55 1.93
C GLN A 102 -10.68 -0.52 2.33
N PHE A 103 -10.21 0.64 2.76
CA PHE A 103 -11.02 1.81 3.14
C PHE A 103 -10.50 3.06 2.44
N THR A 104 -11.38 4.05 2.31
CA THR A 104 -11.04 5.37 1.77
C THR A 104 -11.56 6.43 2.73
N PHE A 105 -10.73 7.40 3.08
CA PHE A 105 -11.19 8.56 3.86
C PHE A 105 -12.23 9.34 3.04
N THR A 106 -13.35 9.66 3.67
CA THR A 106 -14.46 10.40 3.03
C THR A 106 -14.06 11.83 2.69
N GLU A 107 -13.25 12.45 3.54
CA GLU A 107 -12.74 13.79 3.34
C GLU A 107 -11.39 13.72 2.61
N PRO A 108 -11.24 14.41 1.45
CA PRO A 108 -9.96 14.46 0.76
C PRO A 108 -8.94 15.30 1.54
N ILE A 109 -7.67 14.91 1.46
CA ILE A 109 -6.56 15.63 2.10
C ILE A 109 -5.80 16.46 1.07
N HIS A 110 -5.45 17.70 1.45
CA HIS A 110 -4.72 18.62 0.59
C HIS A 110 -3.22 18.38 0.65
N PHE A 111 -2.58 18.23 -0.51
CA PHE A 111 -1.14 18.06 -0.65
C PHE A 111 -0.49 19.29 -1.28
N ASN A 112 0.51 19.85 -0.60
CA ASN A 112 1.34 20.94 -1.12
C ASN A 112 2.51 20.38 -1.95
N PRO A 113 3.06 21.16 -2.91
CA PRO A 113 4.19 20.73 -3.72
C PRO A 113 5.44 20.39 -2.89
N GLY A 114 6.20 19.40 -3.34
CA GLY A 114 7.43 18.92 -2.72
C GLY A 114 7.29 17.53 -2.11
N SER A 115 8.32 17.10 -1.39
CA SER A 115 8.30 15.83 -0.68
C SER A 115 7.40 15.91 0.54
N GLN A 116 6.50 14.96 0.68
CA GLN A 116 5.51 14.87 1.76
C GLN A 116 5.58 13.49 2.40
N ASN A 117 5.45 13.46 3.73
CA ASN A 117 5.24 12.21 4.47
C ASN A 117 3.76 12.09 4.81
N VAL A 118 3.14 11.00 4.38
CA VAL A 118 1.75 10.64 4.69
C VAL A 118 1.79 9.60 5.79
N LYS A 119 1.14 9.88 6.90
CA LYS A 119 1.03 8.97 8.03
C LYS A 119 -0.43 8.61 8.26
N ILE A 120 -0.73 7.33 8.37
CA ILE A 120 -2.01 6.81 8.86
C ILE A 120 -1.77 6.15 10.22
N GLU A 121 -2.70 6.36 11.13
CA GLU A 121 -2.67 5.88 12.50
C GLU A 121 -4.05 5.36 12.90
N ILE A 122 -4.12 4.17 13.47
CA ILE A 122 -5.34 3.64 14.09
C ILE A 122 -5.37 4.11 15.54
N LEU A 123 -6.45 4.77 15.92
CA LEU A 123 -6.61 5.37 17.24
C LEU A 123 -7.41 4.49 18.20
N SER A 124 -8.36 3.72 17.68
CA SER A 124 -9.16 2.78 18.45
C SER A 124 -9.72 1.66 17.57
N VAL A 125 -9.96 0.50 18.19
CA VAL A 125 -10.62 -0.66 17.57
C VAL A 125 -11.70 -1.16 18.52
N ASN A 126 -12.94 -1.35 18.02
CA ASN A 126 -14.11 -1.74 18.80
C ASN A 126 -14.28 -0.91 20.09
N GLY A 127 -13.97 0.40 20.03
CA GLY A 127 -14.05 1.31 21.16
C GLY A 127 -12.90 1.21 22.18
N THR A 128 -11.92 0.33 21.96
CA THR A 128 -10.70 0.24 22.76
C THR A 128 -9.63 1.11 22.11
N SER A 129 -9.02 2.01 22.90
CA SER A 129 -7.92 2.86 22.41
C SER A 129 -6.70 2.01 22.09
N GLU A 130 -6.13 2.27 20.93
CA GLU A 130 -4.88 1.66 20.46
C GLU A 130 -3.77 2.71 20.41
N SER A 131 -2.54 2.26 20.47
CA SER A 131 -1.35 3.08 20.29
C SER A 131 -0.35 2.36 19.41
N ASP A 132 0.46 3.14 18.70
CA ASP A 132 1.59 2.63 17.89
C ASP A 132 1.22 1.84 16.62
N ILE A 133 -0.07 1.77 16.24
CA ILE A 133 -0.49 1.19 14.97
C ILE A 133 -0.42 2.27 13.91
N THR A 134 0.74 2.40 13.27
CA THR A 134 1.02 3.47 12.31
C THR A 134 1.67 2.94 11.04
N LEU A 135 1.36 3.59 9.92
CA LEU A 135 2.03 3.35 8.65
C LEU A 135 2.35 4.69 7.99
N GLU A 136 3.55 4.80 7.45
CA GLU A 136 4.03 6.02 6.80
C GLU A 136 4.43 5.74 5.35
N LYS A 137 4.18 6.73 4.49
CA LYS A 137 4.59 6.71 3.10
C LYS A 137 5.12 8.07 2.66
N ASN A 138 6.31 8.08 2.08
CA ASN A 138 6.84 9.28 1.44
C ASN A 138 6.38 9.36 -0.01
N ILE A 139 5.91 10.55 -0.41
CA ILE A 139 5.45 10.83 -1.77
C ILE A 139 6.06 12.14 -2.27
N GLU A 140 6.14 12.26 -3.59
CA GLU A 140 6.53 13.50 -4.27
C GLU A 140 5.29 14.17 -4.87
N VAL A 141 5.09 15.45 -4.58
CA VAL A 141 3.95 16.23 -5.07
C VAL A 141 4.42 17.25 -6.09
N GLY A 142 4.04 17.05 -7.35
CA GLY A 142 4.36 17.94 -8.46
C GLY A 142 3.39 19.10 -8.60
N MET A 143 3.87 20.26 -9.06
CA MET A 143 3.05 21.47 -9.28
C MET A 143 2.09 21.38 -10.48
N GLY A 144 2.12 20.29 -11.23
CA GLY A 144 1.27 20.08 -12.40
C GLY A 144 1.99 19.30 -13.52
N TYR A 145 1.28 19.06 -14.60
CA TYR A 145 1.86 18.45 -15.80
C TYR A 145 2.61 19.48 -16.62
N ALA A 146 3.88 19.23 -16.90
CA ALA A 146 4.54 19.89 -18.01
C ALA A 146 4.06 19.24 -19.30
N ALA A 147 3.54 20.03 -20.22
CA ALA A 147 3.24 19.55 -21.54
C ALA A 147 4.54 19.01 -22.17
N LYS A 148 4.56 17.71 -22.52
CA LYS A 148 5.67 17.15 -23.28
C LYS A 148 5.68 17.80 -24.66
N ILE A 149 6.64 18.69 -24.90
CA ILE A 149 6.94 19.20 -26.25
C ILE A 149 7.92 18.18 -26.85
N PRO A 150 7.53 17.41 -27.88
CA PRO A 150 8.46 16.51 -28.54
C PRO A 150 9.58 17.33 -29.20
N MET A 151 10.82 17.04 -28.85
CA MET A 151 11.97 17.59 -29.53
C MET A 151 12.38 16.62 -30.63
N ILE A 152 12.41 17.09 -31.86
CA ILE A 152 12.89 16.33 -32.99
C ILE A 152 14.27 16.86 -33.37
N GLU A 153 15.30 16.05 -33.17
CA GLU A 153 16.66 16.33 -33.67
C GLU A 153 16.88 15.63 -34.99
N HIS A 154 17.18 16.40 -36.01
CA HIS A 154 17.47 15.88 -37.33
C HIS A 154 18.91 16.21 -37.74
N PHE A 155 19.73 15.17 -37.85
CA PHE A 155 21.12 15.28 -38.29
C PHE A 155 21.16 15.16 -39.82
N SER A 156 21.58 16.22 -40.49
CA SER A 156 21.77 16.20 -41.97
C SER A 156 23.09 16.84 -42.36
N SER A 157 23.60 16.49 -43.53
CA SER A 157 24.77 17.13 -44.12
C SER A 157 24.46 17.65 -45.51
N SER A 158 25.28 18.58 -45.99
CA SER A 158 25.15 19.14 -47.36
C SER A 158 25.26 18.09 -48.47
N THR A 159 25.81 16.92 -48.16
CA THR A 159 26.01 15.80 -49.11
C THR A 159 24.99 14.67 -48.95
N CYS A 160 24.02 14.80 -48.03
CA CYS A 160 23.02 13.77 -47.77
C CYS A 160 21.85 13.86 -48.76
N GLY A 161 21.87 13.06 -49.84
CA GLY A 161 20.82 13.02 -50.83
C GLY A 161 19.45 12.56 -50.34
N TYR A 162 19.39 11.79 -49.23
CA TYR A 162 18.16 11.30 -48.64
C TYR A 162 17.58 12.24 -47.56
N CYS A 163 18.26 13.33 -47.20
CA CYS A 163 17.84 14.23 -46.11
C CYS A 163 16.87 15.34 -46.63
N VAL A 164 16.64 15.45 -47.90
CA VAL A 164 15.81 16.53 -48.50
C VAL A 164 14.35 16.38 -48.10
N ALA A 165 13.78 15.18 -48.21
CA ALA A 165 12.37 14.94 -47.90
C ALA A 165 12.04 15.10 -46.43
N PRO A 166 12.81 14.54 -45.44
CA PRO A 166 12.63 14.81 -44.02
C PRO A 166 12.74 16.28 -43.66
N ASN A 167 13.68 17.02 -44.23
CA ASN A 167 13.84 18.48 -43.99
C ASN A 167 12.63 19.29 -44.41
N GLN A 168 11.89 18.88 -45.45
CA GLN A 168 10.67 19.55 -45.87
C GLN A 168 9.50 19.31 -44.93
N VAL A 169 9.42 18.09 -44.36
CA VAL A 169 8.36 17.74 -43.36
C VAL A 169 8.56 18.50 -42.04
N ILE A 170 9.80 18.56 -41.54
CA ILE A 170 10.11 19.25 -40.27
C ILE A 170 9.84 20.76 -40.34
N LYS A 171 9.96 21.38 -41.52
CA LYS A 171 9.66 22.81 -41.70
C LYS A 171 8.16 23.15 -41.69
N GLN A 172 7.29 22.15 -41.68
CA GLN A 172 5.83 22.30 -41.67
C GLN A 172 5.19 22.08 -40.30
N VAL A 173 5.99 21.69 -39.31
CA VAL A 173 5.62 21.53 -37.90
C VAL A 173 6.12 22.73 -37.10
#